data_f35fb97ead59f1349bac1e5d561a143d
#
_entry.id   f35fb97ead59f1349bac1e5d561a143d
#
_cell.length_a   1.000
_cell.length_b   1.000
_cell.length_c   1.000
_cell.angle_alpha   90.00
_cell.angle_beta   90.00
_cell.angle_gamma   90.00
#
_symmetry.space_group_name_H-M   'P 1'
#
loop_
_entity.id
_entity.type
_entity.pdbx_description
1 polymer ?
#
loop_
_entity_poly.entity_id
_entity_poly.type
_entity_poly.pdbx_seq_one_letter_code
_entity_poly.pdbx_strand_id
1 'polypeptide(L)'
;MNAQHYNEAAAWTCRQTALSPGRRTMHAVDEASRWVSSAGATQVVTPVQAFVPGVVAHFLTHQDLPVTTELAVLFVDLADSTRMVVRQPPSQALRLIQRFTRTVTDIAVAHCGDVKDYEGDGALLYFASIAHATRAALAMQTALAAWPTSDGHVVQARFSLNVGEVTIGVIGSASRRSVALIGPTVNLAARLLKHVAPSGIIAPQTVVERLQQDALTLARAFRLQGTCLTMRDFEAQCVAAYSLPHPNGDVSIQRALLS
;
A
#
# COMPACT_ATOMS: atom_id res chain seq x y z
N MET A 1 -18.41 -16.79 0.40
CA MET A 1 -18.35 -15.89 1.60
C MET A 1 -18.45 -14.46 1.12
N ASN A 2 -19.35 -13.68 1.69
CA ASN A 2 -19.87 -12.44 1.09
C ASN A 2 -18.91 -11.25 1.24
N ALA A 3 -18.87 -10.38 0.21
CA ALA A 3 -18.29 -9.03 0.23
C ALA A 3 -18.68 -8.20 1.48
N GLN A 4 -19.73 -8.60 2.16
CA GLN A 4 -20.24 -7.97 3.38
C GLN A 4 -19.28 -8.10 4.56
N HIS A 5 -18.63 -9.24 4.76
CA HIS A 5 -17.65 -9.43 5.85
C HIS A 5 -16.34 -8.64 5.62
N TYR A 6 -15.97 -8.45 4.35
CA TYR A 6 -14.81 -7.63 4.04
C TYR A 6 -15.07 -6.14 4.25
N ASN A 7 -16.26 -5.67 3.87
CA ASN A 7 -16.68 -4.29 4.16
C ASN A 7 -16.74 -4.00 5.67
N GLU A 8 -17.04 -5.01 6.49
CA GLU A 8 -16.99 -4.90 7.95
C GLU A 8 -15.54 -4.82 8.47
N ALA A 9 -14.61 -5.61 7.90
CA ALA A 9 -13.18 -5.54 8.26
C ALA A 9 -12.55 -4.21 7.83
N ALA A 10 -12.87 -3.70 6.64
CA ALA A 10 -12.43 -2.40 6.17
C ALA A 10 -13.03 -1.24 6.97
N ALA A 11 -14.31 -1.33 7.33
CA ALA A 11 -14.98 -0.41 8.23
C ALA A 11 -14.39 -0.49 9.66
N TRP A 12 -13.87 -1.64 10.07
CA TRP A 12 -13.16 -1.81 11.33
C TRP A 12 -11.81 -1.10 11.29
N THR A 13 -11.01 -1.27 10.22
CA THR A 13 -9.73 -0.57 10.03
C THR A 13 -9.95 0.95 10.03
N CYS A 14 -10.96 1.43 9.30
CA CYS A 14 -11.30 2.85 9.24
C CYS A 14 -11.78 3.39 10.60
N ARG A 15 -12.55 2.62 11.38
CA ARG A 15 -12.99 3.00 12.75
C ARG A 15 -11.85 3.00 13.76
N GLN A 16 -10.87 2.12 13.61
CA GLN A 16 -9.69 2.09 14.48
C GLN A 16 -8.77 3.29 14.26
N THR A 17 -8.68 3.81 13.03
CA THR A 17 -7.92 5.03 12.72
C THR A 17 -8.57 6.31 13.24
N ALA A 18 -9.90 6.33 13.37
CA ALA A 18 -10.65 7.45 13.94
C ALA A 18 -10.57 7.53 15.48
N LEU A 19 -10.14 6.46 16.14
CA LEU A 19 -9.91 6.43 17.59
C LEU A 19 -8.47 6.85 17.87
N SER A 20 -8.31 7.91 18.70
CA SER A 20 -7.04 8.51 19.13
C SER A 20 -5.90 7.50 19.35
N PRO A 21 -4.62 7.90 19.11
CA PRO A 21 -3.45 6.99 19.12
C PRO A 21 -3.20 6.20 20.41
N GLY A 22 -3.95 6.46 21.48
CA GLY A 22 -3.76 5.85 22.80
C GLY A 22 -4.63 4.64 23.14
N ARG A 23 -5.54 4.21 22.27
CA ARG A 23 -6.47 3.11 22.56
C ARG A 23 -6.44 1.93 21.59
N ARG A 24 -5.41 1.80 20.81
CA ARG A 24 -5.19 0.55 20.08
C ARG A 24 -4.65 -0.42 21.10
N THR A 25 -5.39 -1.51 21.48
CA THR A 25 -4.44 -2.54 21.85
C THR A 25 -4.81 -3.63 22.85
N MET A 26 -5.89 -3.65 23.55
CA MET A 26 -5.90 -4.70 24.58
C MET A 26 -6.42 -6.07 24.16
N HIS A 27 -7.34 -6.19 23.20
CA HIS A 27 -7.94 -7.50 22.90
C HIS A 27 -7.24 -8.34 21.82
N ALA A 28 -6.72 -7.76 20.74
CA ALA A 28 -6.03 -8.52 19.70
C ALA A 28 -4.59 -8.90 20.06
N VAL A 29 -3.96 -8.17 21.01
CA VAL A 29 -2.61 -8.50 21.53
C VAL A 29 -2.63 -9.78 22.33
N ASP A 30 -3.70 -10.03 23.09
CA ASP A 30 -3.77 -11.16 24.00
C ASP A 30 -3.88 -12.50 23.26
N GLU A 31 -4.56 -12.55 22.11
CA GLU A 31 -4.67 -13.76 21.29
C GLU A 31 -3.44 -14.03 20.43
N ALA A 32 -2.86 -13.01 19.82
CA ALA A 32 -1.60 -13.16 19.07
C ALA A 32 -0.44 -13.58 20.01
N SER A 33 -0.44 -13.08 21.25
CA SER A 33 0.53 -13.45 22.28
C SER A 33 0.41 -14.91 22.73
N ARG A 34 -0.79 -15.50 22.73
CA ARG A 34 -0.98 -16.93 23.04
C ARG A 34 -0.37 -17.87 22.01
N TRP A 35 -0.34 -17.47 20.74
CA TRP A 35 0.31 -18.24 19.67
C TRP A 35 1.85 -18.26 19.78
N VAL A 36 2.44 -17.21 20.35
CA VAL A 36 3.90 -17.10 20.57
C VAL A 36 4.31 -17.78 21.87
N SER A 37 3.43 -17.82 22.88
CA SER A 37 3.72 -18.37 24.23
C SER A 37 3.80 -19.90 24.33
N SER A 38 3.42 -20.65 23.29
CA SER A 38 3.55 -22.11 23.33
C SER A 38 4.99 -22.64 23.18
N ALA A 39 5.98 -21.76 23.02
CA ALA A 39 7.40 -22.11 22.91
C ALA A 39 8.22 -21.52 24.08
N GLY A 40 7.89 -21.86 25.28
CA GLY A 40 8.65 -21.82 26.56
C GLY A 40 9.93 -20.97 26.63
N ALA A 41 9.86 -19.64 26.51
CA ALA A 41 10.95 -18.75 26.88
C ALA A 41 10.37 -17.42 27.37
N THR A 42 10.84 -16.91 28.49
CA THR A 42 10.53 -15.58 29.02
C THR A 42 11.06 -14.52 28.03
N GLN A 43 10.28 -14.13 27.06
CA GLN A 43 10.64 -13.09 26.13
C GLN A 43 9.99 -11.77 26.54
N VAL A 44 10.80 -10.71 26.50
CA VAL A 44 10.34 -9.32 26.50
C VAL A 44 9.35 -9.18 25.36
N VAL A 45 8.06 -9.00 25.67
CA VAL A 45 6.98 -8.90 24.69
C VAL A 45 7.12 -7.58 23.96
N THR A 46 7.85 -7.59 22.86
CA THR A 46 7.74 -6.54 21.86
C THR A 46 6.32 -6.64 21.29
N PRO A 47 5.56 -5.56 21.16
CA PRO A 47 4.19 -5.64 20.66
C PRO A 47 4.16 -6.21 19.24
N VAL A 48 3.84 -7.48 19.13
CA VAL A 48 3.78 -8.25 17.86
C VAL A 48 2.89 -7.57 16.82
N GLN A 49 1.90 -6.79 17.25
CA GLN A 49 1.00 -6.03 16.39
C GLN A 49 1.69 -5.04 15.45
N ALA A 50 2.85 -4.51 15.82
CA ALA A 50 3.60 -3.60 14.95
C ALA A 50 4.17 -4.32 13.70
N PHE A 51 4.15 -5.65 13.68
CA PHE A 51 4.73 -6.48 12.62
C PHE A 51 3.71 -7.31 11.85
N VAL A 52 2.43 -7.21 12.19
CA VAL A 52 1.35 -7.98 11.54
C VAL A 52 0.38 -7.02 10.88
N PRO A 53 0.15 -7.12 9.55
CA PRO A 53 -0.86 -6.31 8.87
C PRO A 53 -2.24 -6.49 9.51
N GLY A 54 -3.02 -5.41 9.62
CA GLY A 54 -4.30 -5.40 10.33
C GLY A 54 -5.35 -6.36 9.72
N VAL A 55 -5.36 -6.51 8.40
CA VAL A 55 -6.22 -7.51 7.73
C VAL A 55 -5.86 -8.92 8.16
N VAL A 56 -4.59 -9.18 8.39
CA VAL A 56 -4.10 -10.48 8.84
C VAL A 56 -4.53 -10.76 10.27
N ALA A 57 -4.39 -9.79 11.15
CA ALA A 57 -4.84 -9.91 12.53
C ALA A 57 -6.34 -10.27 12.57
N HIS A 58 -7.17 -9.63 11.73
CA HIS A 58 -8.58 -9.93 11.62
C HIS A 58 -8.85 -11.36 11.19
N PHE A 59 -8.25 -11.83 10.08
CA PHE A 59 -8.49 -13.19 9.57
C PHE A 59 -7.83 -14.29 10.39
N LEU A 60 -6.68 -14.02 11.04
CA LEU A 60 -6.06 -14.97 11.96
C LEU A 60 -6.94 -15.23 13.20
N THR A 61 -7.59 -14.18 13.72
CA THR A 61 -8.50 -14.31 14.86
C THR A 61 -9.70 -15.18 14.53
N HIS A 62 -10.18 -15.17 13.29
CA HIS A 62 -11.35 -15.94 12.84
C HIS A 62 -10.99 -17.27 12.16
N GLN A 63 -9.71 -17.61 12.01
CA GLN A 63 -9.19 -18.81 11.34
C GLN A 63 -9.67 -18.99 9.88
N ASP A 64 -9.99 -17.92 9.17
CA ASP A 64 -10.63 -17.92 7.86
C ASP A 64 -9.63 -17.85 6.68
N LEU A 65 -8.35 -18.10 6.89
CA LEU A 65 -7.36 -18.15 5.80
C LEU A 65 -7.20 -19.54 5.21
N PRO A 66 -7.01 -19.68 3.88
CA PRO A 66 -6.93 -18.60 2.89
C PRO A 66 -8.30 -18.02 2.54
N VAL A 67 -8.32 -16.73 2.20
CA VAL A 67 -9.52 -16.05 1.73
C VAL A 67 -9.24 -15.29 0.43
N THR A 68 -10.16 -15.38 -0.54
CA THR A 68 -10.11 -14.61 -1.77
C THR A 68 -11.13 -13.48 -1.69
N THR A 69 -10.66 -12.26 -1.94
CA THR A 69 -11.47 -11.05 -1.87
C THR A 69 -10.98 -10.00 -2.85
N GLU A 70 -11.80 -9.01 -3.16
CA GLU A 70 -11.37 -7.87 -3.95
C GLU A 70 -10.61 -6.87 -3.07
N LEU A 71 -9.42 -6.48 -3.52
CA LEU A 71 -8.57 -5.48 -2.88
C LEU A 71 -8.06 -4.46 -3.89
N ALA A 72 -7.90 -3.23 -3.44
CA ALA A 72 -7.02 -2.29 -4.08
C ALA A 72 -5.62 -2.46 -3.51
N VAL A 73 -4.62 -2.57 -4.38
CA VAL A 73 -3.21 -2.65 -4.02
C VAL A 73 -2.47 -1.42 -4.52
N LEU A 74 -1.53 -0.94 -3.74
CA LEU A 74 -0.68 0.20 -4.06
C LEU A 74 0.77 -0.20 -3.80
N PHE A 75 1.58 -0.25 -4.86
CA PHE A 75 3.03 -0.31 -4.73
C PHE A 75 3.60 1.10 -4.72
N VAL A 76 4.52 1.32 -3.81
CA VAL A 76 5.28 2.57 -3.68
C VAL A 76 6.75 2.23 -3.65
N ASP A 77 7.57 2.94 -4.42
CA ASP A 77 9.02 2.72 -4.51
C ASP A 77 9.76 4.05 -4.57
N LEU A 78 10.85 4.16 -3.83
CA LEU A 78 11.65 5.37 -3.79
C LEU A 78 12.48 5.50 -5.08
N ALA A 79 12.23 6.53 -5.86
CA ALA A 79 12.94 6.74 -7.12
C ALA A 79 14.43 7.01 -6.86
N ASP A 80 15.29 6.37 -7.67
CA ASP A 80 16.76 6.51 -7.61
C ASP A 80 17.39 6.15 -6.25
N SER A 81 16.71 5.36 -5.44
CA SER A 81 17.17 4.91 -4.12
C SER A 81 18.55 4.26 -4.12
N THR A 82 18.81 3.39 -5.08
CA THR A 82 20.12 2.74 -5.25
C THR A 82 21.24 3.79 -5.34
N ARG A 83 21.02 4.84 -6.13
CA ARG A 83 21.98 5.94 -6.26
C ARG A 83 22.17 6.72 -4.97
N MET A 84 21.07 6.94 -4.23
CA MET A 84 21.10 7.62 -2.93
C MET A 84 21.84 6.78 -1.88
N VAL A 85 21.53 5.48 -1.81
CA VAL A 85 22.15 4.55 -0.86
C VAL A 85 23.66 4.38 -1.11
N VAL A 86 24.09 4.28 -2.38
CA VAL A 86 25.50 4.11 -2.73
C VAL A 86 26.34 5.37 -2.42
N ARG A 87 25.73 6.56 -2.48
CA ARG A 87 26.42 7.83 -2.29
C ARG A 87 26.44 8.34 -0.85
N GLN A 88 25.76 7.66 0.06
CA GLN A 88 25.61 8.09 1.45
C GLN A 88 26.10 7.00 2.41
N PRO A 89 26.56 7.36 3.62
CA PRO A 89 26.81 6.38 4.68
C PRO A 89 25.56 5.54 4.95
N PRO A 90 25.69 4.22 5.22
CA PRO A 90 24.54 3.33 5.45
C PRO A 90 23.56 3.82 6.52
N SER A 91 24.07 4.49 7.55
CA SER A 91 23.25 5.08 8.61
C SER A 91 22.37 6.25 8.13
N GLN A 92 22.80 7.00 7.11
CA GLN A 92 22.00 8.08 6.50
C GLN A 92 20.95 7.50 5.56
N ALA A 93 21.34 6.50 4.75
CA ALA A 93 20.41 5.76 3.90
C ALA A 93 19.28 5.12 4.75
N LEU A 94 19.63 4.48 5.87
CA LEU A 94 18.64 3.92 6.79
C LEU A 94 17.68 4.98 7.33
N ARG A 95 18.16 6.15 7.76
CA ARG A 95 17.29 7.24 8.23
C ARG A 95 16.32 7.74 7.15
N LEU A 96 16.79 7.82 5.91
CA LEU A 96 15.93 8.21 4.78
C LEU A 96 14.82 7.17 4.55
N ILE A 97 15.18 5.89 4.51
CA ILE A 97 14.22 4.78 4.34
C ILE A 97 13.23 4.76 5.52
N GLN A 98 13.69 4.91 6.75
CA GLN A 98 12.82 4.98 7.93
C GLN A 98 11.82 6.15 7.86
N ARG A 99 12.28 7.32 7.44
CA ARG A 99 11.39 8.47 7.26
C ARG A 99 10.39 8.22 6.13
N PHE A 100 10.85 7.66 5.02
CA PHE A 100 10.00 7.31 3.87
C PHE A 100 8.91 6.31 4.27
N THR A 101 9.29 5.16 4.82
CA THR A 101 8.35 4.10 5.20
C THR A 101 7.36 4.58 6.27
N ARG A 102 7.82 5.40 7.23
CA ARG A 102 6.93 6.04 8.21
C ARG A 102 5.89 6.91 7.55
N THR A 103 6.30 7.82 6.64
CA THR A 103 5.37 8.72 5.96
C THR A 103 4.35 7.95 5.12
N VAL A 104 4.80 6.94 4.39
CA VAL A 104 3.94 6.05 3.59
C VAL A 104 2.92 5.33 4.47
N THR A 105 3.37 4.77 5.60
CA THR A 105 2.50 4.05 6.54
C THR A 105 1.47 4.98 7.17
N ASP A 106 1.90 6.12 7.70
CA ASP A 106 1.01 7.07 8.38
C ASP A 106 -0.10 7.56 7.42
N ILE A 107 0.24 7.83 6.16
CA ILE A 107 -0.72 8.24 5.14
C ILE A 107 -1.64 7.07 4.74
N ALA A 108 -1.11 5.86 4.55
CA ALA A 108 -1.93 4.70 4.22
C ALA A 108 -2.99 4.46 5.29
N VAL A 109 -2.58 4.46 6.56
CA VAL A 109 -3.47 4.29 7.71
C VAL A 109 -4.51 5.42 7.79
N ALA A 110 -4.11 6.68 7.56
CA ALA A 110 -5.05 7.81 7.54
C ALA A 110 -6.13 7.68 6.44
N HIS A 111 -5.82 6.94 5.36
CA HIS A 111 -6.75 6.65 4.26
C HIS A 111 -7.36 5.24 4.34
N CYS A 112 -7.49 4.67 5.54
CA CYS A 112 -8.11 3.35 5.77
C CYS A 112 -7.42 2.19 5.02
N GLY A 113 -6.12 2.32 4.79
CA GLY A 113 -5.26 1.27 4.24
C GLY A 113 -4.31 0.71 5.28
N ASP A 114 -3.50 -0.26 4.88
CA ASP A 114 -2.48 -0.85 5.72
C ASP A 114 -1.27 -1.29 4.87
N VAL A 115 -0.17 -1.58 5.53
CA VAL A 115 1.05 -2.06 4.89
C VAL A 115 1.09 -3.58 4.95
N LYS A 116 1.22 -4.22 3.79
CA LYS A 116 1.46 -5.66 3.71
C LYS A 116 2.93 -5.98 4.01
N ASP A 117 3.84 -5.25 3.37
CA ASP A 117 5.28 -5.53 3.48
C ASP A 117 6.11 -4.31 3.08
N TYR A 118 7.34 -4.27 3.59
CA TYR A 118 8.37 -3.33 3.16
C TYR A 118 9.47 -4.11 2.43
N GLU A 119 9.75 -3.71 1.20
CA GLU A 119 10.79 -4.33 0.36
C GLU A 119 11.93 -3.32 0.14
N GLY A 120 12.84 -3.25 1.11
CA GLY A 120 13.96 -2.31 1.07
C GLY A 120 13.48 -0.85 1.13
N ASP A 121 13.46 -0.19 0.01
CA ASP A 121 13.06 1.20 -0.21
C ASP A 121 11.64 1.32 -0.81
N GLY A 122 10.92 0.21 -0.91
CA GLY A 122 9.54 0.13 -1.37
C GLY A 122 8.58 -0.39 -0.30
N ALA A 123 7.29 -0.30 -0.60
CA ALA A 123 6.21 -0.85 0.21
C ALA A 123 5.06 -1.36 -0.66
N LEU A 124 4.48 -2.48 -0.25
CA LEU A 124 3.19 -2.97 -0.74
C LEU A 124 2.11 -2.64 0.28
N LEU A 125 1.14 -1.87 -0.16
CA LEU A 125 -0.01 -1.42 0.61
C LEU A 125 -1.28 -2.03 0.04
N TYR A 126 -2.30 -2.17 0.88
CA TYR A 126 -3.61 -2.64 0.44
C TYR A 126 -4.74 -1.83 1.09
N PHE A 127 -5.87 -1.75 0.39
CA PHE A 127 -7.05 -1.00 0.79
C PHE A 127 -8.31 -1.77 0.37
N ALA A 128 -9.40 -1.54 1.10
CA ALA A 128 -10.71 -2.04 0.68
C ALA A 128 -11.32 -1.25 -0.48
N SER A 129 -10.88 -0.01 -0.66
CA SER A 129 -11.42 0.91 -1.66
C SER A 129 -10.33 1.47 -2.55
N ILE A 130 -10.53 1.39 -3.86
CA ILE A 130 -9.61 2.01 -4.83
C ILE A 130 -9.61 3.55 -4.72
N ALA A 131 -10.70 4.14 -4.30
CA ALA A 131 -10.77 5.57 -4.06
C ALA A 131 -9.87 5.99 -2.89
N HIS A 132 -9.85 5.21 -1.79
CA HIS A 132 -8.95 5.42 -0.66
C HIS A 132 -7.48 5.21 -1.06
N ALA A 133 -7.18 4.15 -1.79
CA ALA A 133 -5.83 3.90 -2.31
C ALA A 133 -5.33 5.04 -3.20
N THR A 134 -6.19 5.57 -4.06
CA THR A 134 -5.85 6.67 -4.96
C THR A 134 -5.60 7.97 -4.20
N ARG A 135 -6.44 8.30 -3.21
CA ARG A 135 -6.22 9.47 -2.34
C ARG A 135 -4.93 9.33 -1.52
N ALA A 136 -4.65 8.14 -1.00
CA ALA A 136 -3.40 7.85 -0.29
C ALA A 136 -2.18 8.09 -1.19
N ALA A 137 -2.20 7.58 -2.43
CA ALA A 137 -1.12 7.78 -3.38
C ALA A 137 -0.87 9.25 -3.69
N LEU A 138 -1.93 10.06 -3.88
CA LEU A 138 -1.84 11.50 -4.09
C LEU A 138 -1.30 12.24 -2.86
N ALA A 139 -1.74 11.87 -1.67
CA ALA A 139 -1.26 12.45 -0.41
C ALA A 139 0.22 12.12 -0.18
N MET A 140 0.66 10.89 -0.46
CA MET A 140 2.07 10.48 -0.41
C MET A 140 2.91 11.27 -1.40
N GLN A 141 2.47 11.38 -2.64
CA GLN A 141 3.14 12.15 -3.69
C GLN A 141 3.37 13.60 -3.24
N THR A 142 2.33 14.23 -2.70
CA THR A 142 2.39 15.62 -2.19
C THR A 142 3.31 15.74 -0.98
N ALA A 143 3.22 14.83 -0.02
CA ALA A 143 4.04 14.86 1.18
C ALA A 143 5.53 14.68 0.87
N LEU A 144 5.87 13.77 -0.05
CA LEU A 144 7.26 13.51 -0.44
C LEU A 144 7.85 14.68 -1.24
N ALA A 145 7.07 15.32 -2.11
CA ALA A 145 7.49 16.50 -2.86
C ALA A 145 7.84 17.70 -1.96
N ALA A 146 7.29 17.76 -0.76
CA ALA A 146 7.57 18.79 0.22
C ALA A 146 8.81 18.52 1.10
N TRP A 147 9.51 17.39 0.91
CA TRP A 147 10.67 17.09 1.74
C TRP A 147 11.88 17.92 1.34
N PRO A 148 12.47 18.66 2.28
CA PRO A 148 13.74 19.31 2.03
C PRO A 148 14.85 18.25 1.99
N THR A 149 15.67 18.35 0.98
CA THR A 149 16.93 17.60 0.90
C THR A 149 18.10 18.55 1.09
N SER A 150 19.18 18.06 1.73
CA SER A 150 20.37 18.86 2.04
C SER A 150 21.09 19.40 0.80
N ASP A 151 20.88 18.76 -0.34
CA ASP A 151 21.49 19.05 -1.63
C ASP A 151 20.52 19.63 -2.67
N GLY A 152 19.31 20.05 -2.23
CA GLY A 152 18.30 20.66 -3.09
C GLY A 152 17.54 19.70 -4.00
N HIS A 153 17.81 18.40 -3.92
CA HIS A 153 17.05 17.41 -4.68
C HIS A 153 15.74 17.08 -3.97
N VAL A 154 14.67 16.94 -4.72
CA VAL A 154 13.37 16.52 -4.20
C VAL A 154 13.34 15.00 -4.10
N VAL A 155 12.86 14.47 -2.96
CA VAL A 155 12.62 13.04 -2.81
C VAL A 155 11.42 12.66 -3.67
N GLN A 156 11.61 11.71 -4.56
CA GLN A 156 10.59 11.26 -5.50
C GLN A 156 10.28 9.78 -5.26
N ALA A 157 9.02 9.42 -5.41
CA ALA A 157 8.60 8.02 -5.39
C ALA A 157 7.78 7.69 -6.64
N ARG A 158 7.72 6.42 -6.97
CA ARG A 158 6.85 5.85 -8.01
C ARG A 158 5.68 5.16 -7.34
N PHE A 159 4.52 5.26 -7.94
CA PHE A 159 3.29 4.70 -7.40
C PHE A 159 2.57 3.88 -8.48
N SER A 160 2.14 2.68 -8.13
CA SER A 160 1.34 1.85 -9.02
C SER A 160 0.11 1.31 -8.29
N LEU A 161 -1.05 1.55 -8.87
CA LEU A 161 -2.36 1.14 -8.35
C LEU A 161 -2.92 -0.01 -9.19
N ASN A 162 -3.59 -0.96 -8.56
CA ASN A 162 -4.48 -1.91 -9.21
C ASN A 162 -5.62 -2.30 -8.27
N VAL A 163 -6.70 -2.87 -8.82
CA VAL A 163 -7.87 -3.35 -8.08
C VAL A 163 -8.38 -4.64 -8.71
N GLY A 164 -8.74 -5.61 -7.87
CA GLY A 164 -9.29 -6.88 -8.31
C GLY A 164 -9.10 -7.98 -7.26
N GLU A 165 -9.37 -9.22 -7.66
CA GLU A 165 -9.26 -10.37 -6.78
C GLU A 165 -7.82 -10.59 -6.29
N VAL A 166 -7.70 -10.85 -4.98
CA VAL A 166 -6.48 -11.19 -4.28
C VAL A 166 -6.78 -12.31 -3.29
N THR A 167 -5.95 -13.34 -3.29
CA THR A 167 -5.99 -14.38 -2.27
C THR A 167 -5.02 -14.02 -1.15
N ILE A 168 -5.54 -13.91 0.05
CA ILE A 168 -4.79 -13.71 1.30
C ILE A 168 -4.54 -15.08 1.89
N GLY A 169 -3.30 -15.42 2.19
CA GLY A 169 -2.95 -16.72 2.75
C GLY A 169 -1.65 -16.67 3.54
N VAL A 170 -1.39 -17.75 4.28
CA VAL A 170 -0.15 -17.93 5.02
C VAL A 170 0.82 -18.78 4.20
N ILE A 171 2.05 -18.30 4.06
CA ILE A 171 3.14 -19.03 3.42
C ILE A 171 4.30 -19.25 4.40
N GLY A 172 5.16 -20.21 4.06
CA GLY A 172 6.34 -20.55 4.85
C GLY A 172 6.22 -21.89 5.58
N SER A 173 7.06 -22.06 6.59
CA SER A 173 7.16 -23.31 7.40
C SER A 173 6.64 -23.09 8.81
N ALA A 174 6.65 -24.15 9.62
CA ALA A 174 6.29 -24.04 11.05
C ALA A 174 7.21 -23.07 11.82
N SER A 175 8.47 -22.95 11.41
CA SER A 175 9.48 -22.09 12.08
C SER A 175 9.43 -20.63 11.61
N ARG A 176 8.90 -20.36 10.42
CA ARG A 176 8.78 -18.99 9.89
C ARG A 176 7.59 -18.89 8.92
N ARG A 177 6.64 -18.07 9.26
CA ARG A 177 5.45 -17.80 8.47
C ARG A 177 5.37 -16.33 8.09
N SER A 178 4.78 -16.06 6.94
CA SER A 178 4.42 -14.73 6.49
C SER A 178 3.06 -14.78 5.84
N VAL A 179 2.38 -13.64 5.81
CA VAL A 179 1.15 -13.51 5.02
C VAL A 179 1.52 -13.13 3.61
N ALA A 180 0.83 -13.73 2.66
CA ALA A 180 0.96 -13.41 1.26
C ALA A 180 -0.35 -12.83 0.71
N LEU A 181 -0.23 -11.84 -0.15
CA LEU A 181 -1.27 -11.40 -1.07
C LEU A 181 -0.90 -11.92 -2.45
N ILE A 182 -1.70 -12.84 -2.98
CA ILE A 182 -1.40 -13.54 -4.24
C ILE A 182 -2.52 -13.30 -5.23
N GLY A 183 -2.14 -12.97 -6.47
CA GLY A 183 -3.09 -12.83 -7.56
C GLY A 183 -2.55 -11.98 -8.71
N PRO A 184 -3.21 -12.06 -9.90
CA PRO A 184 -2.85 -11.23 -11.05
C PRO A 184 -2.88 -9.73 -10.72
N THR A 185 -3.78 -9.32 -9.84
CA THR A 185 -3.94 -7.95 -9.36
C THR A 185 -2.64 -7.41 -8.75
N VAL A 186 -2.01 -8.18 -7.86
CA VAL A 186 -0.76 -7.82 -7.19
C VAL A 186 0.40 -7.80 -8.18
N ASN A 187 0.49 -8.85 -9.01
CA ASN A 187 1.57 -8.98 -9.98
C ASN A 187 1.55 -7.88 -11.04
N LEU A 188 0.36 -7.52 -11.54
CA LEU A 188 0.22 -6.44 -12.52
C LEU A 188 0.64 -5.10 -11.93
N ALA A 189 0.21 -4.78 -10.71
CA ALA A 189 0.63 -3.55 -10.03
C ALA A 189 2.15 -3.48 -9.87
N ALA A 190 2.81 -4.55 -9.41
CA ALA A 190 4.26 -4.60 -9.27
C ALA A 190 5.00 -4.36 -10.61
N ARG A 191 4.43 -4.83 -11.71
CA ARG A 191 5.04 -4.64 -13.05
C ARG A 191 4.81 -3.23 -13.60
N LEU A 192 3.63 -2.66 -13.41
CA LEU A 192 3.31 -1.30 -13.82
C LEU A 192 4.25 -0.28 -13.17
N LEU A 193 4.71 -0.53 -11.96
CA LEU A 193 5.63 0.36 -11.25
C LEU A 193 6.92 0.68 -12.03
N LYS A 194 7.36 -0.24 -12.89
CA LYS A 194 8.56 -0.06 -13.75
C LYS A 194 8.33 0.87 -14.93
N HIS A 195 7.08 1.15 -15.26
CA HIS A 195 6.69 1.97 -16.41
C HIS A 195 6.26 3.40 -16.03
N VAL A 196 6.39 3.76 -14.77
CA VAL A 196 6.04 5.10 -14.27
C VAL A 196 7.29 5.96 -14.05
N ALA A 197 7.21 7.21 -14.46
CA ALA A 197 8.26 8.21 -14.17
C ALA A 197 8.33 8.52 -12.66
N PRO A 198 9.48 9.01 -12.17
CA PRO A 198 9.57 9.52 -10.80
C PRO A 198 8.46 10.53 -10.49
N SER A 199 7.94 10.49 -9.28
CA SER A 199 6.75 11.24 -8.83
C SER A 199 5.45 10.94 -9.60
N GLY A 200 5.41 9.90 -10.43
CA GLY A 200 4.21 9.51 -11.18
C GLY A 200 3.36 8.48 -10.44
N ILE A 201 2.08 8.46 -10.77
CA ILE A 201 1.11 7.44 -10.36
C ILE A 201 0.59 6.77 -11.63
N ILE A 202 0.69 5.44 -11.72
CA ILE A 202 0.22 4.65 -12.85
C ILE A 202 -0.85 3.65 -12.41
N ALA A 203 -1.82 3.40 -13.29
CA ALA A 203 -2.87 2.44 -13.05
C ALA A 203 -3.35 1.80 -14.38
N PRO A 204 -3.84 0.56 -14.38
CA PRO A 204 -4.50 -0.03 -15.53
C PRO A 204 -5.92 0.53 -15.67
N GLN A 205 -6.52 0.25 -16.84
CA GLN A 205 -7.89 0.69 -17.15
C GLN A 205 -8.93 0.25 -16.13
N THR A 206 -8.78 -0.94 -15.55
CA THR A 206 -9.69 -1.47 -14.51
C THR A 206 -9.82 -0.56 -13.30
N VAL A 207 -8.75 0.13 -12.92
CA VAL A 207 -8.77 1.12 -11.83
C VAL A 207 -9.62 2.33 -12.21
N VAL A 208 -9.45 2.84 -13.43
CA VAL A 208 -10.22 4.00 -13.91
C VAL A 208 -11.71 3.66 -14.02
N GLU A 209 -12.04 2.48 -14.54
CA GLU A 209 -13.41 1.99 -14.63
C GLU A 209 -14.06 1.85 -13.26
N ARG A 210 -13.35 1.31 -12.26
CA ARG A 210 -13.86 1.21 -10.90
C ARG A 210 -14.03 2.60 -10.26
N LEU A 211 -13.07 3.50 -10.45
CA LEU A 211 -13.19 4.88 -9.97
C LEU A 211 -14.34 5.65 -10.63
N GLN A 212 -14.72 5.33 -11.86
CA GLN A 212 -15.90 5.92 -12.49
C GLN A 212 -17.18 5.59 -11.73
N GLN A 213 -17.23 4.44 -11.08
CA GLN A 213 -18.36 4.02 -10.25
C GLN A 213 -18.30 4.61 -8.84
N ASP A 214 -17.12 4.63 -8.22
CA ASP A 214 -16.94 4.93 -6.80
C ASP A 214 -16.55 6.39 -6.52
N ALA A 215 -15.81 7.03 -7.43
CA ALA A 215 -15.24 8.36 -7.26
C ALA A 215 -14.93 9.05 -8.59
N LEU A 216 -15.98 9.49 -9.29
CA LEU A 216 -15.90 10.02 -10.65
C LEU A 216 -14.87 11.16 -10.82
N THR A 217 -14.70 12.01 -9.80
CA THR A 217 -13.72 13.10 -9.82
C THR A 217 -12.29 12.58 -9.94
N LEU A 218 -11.96 11.51 -9.19
CA LEU A 218 -10.66 10.85 -9.28
C LEU A 218 -10.47 10.19 -10.65
N ALA A 219 -11.49 9.50 -11.15
CA ALA A 219 -11.41 8.86 -12.47
C ALA A 219 -11.10 9.87 -13.59
N ARG A 220 -11.73 11.04 -13.54
CA ARG A 220 -11.53 12.12 -14.53
C ARG A 220 -10.16 12.75 -14.51
N ALA A 221 -9.41 12.60 -13.41
CA ALA A 221 -8.05 13.11 -13.29
C ALA A 221 -7.02 12.23 -14.00
N PHE A 222 -7.32 10.95 -14.20
CA PHE A 222 -6.43 10.03 -14.93
C PHE A 222 -6.35 10.38 -16.42
N ARG A 223 -5.15 10.25 -16.97
CA ARG A 223 -4.86 10.46 -18.39
C ARG A 223 -4.27 9.21 -19.00
N LEU A 224 -4.76 8.80 -20.15
CA LEU A 224 -4.20 7.67 -20.90
C LEU A 224 -2.75 8.01 -21.31
N GLN A 225 -1.80 7.18 -20.89
CA GLN A 225 -0.38 7.34 -21.23
C GLN A 225 0.03 6.62 -22.51
N GLY A 226 -0.63 5.53 -22.81
CA GLY A 226 -0.33 4.70 -23.96
C GLY A 226 -1.39 3.64 -24.18
N THR A 227 -1.54 3.19 -25.39
CA THR A 227 -2.59 2.24 -25.78
C THR A 227 -2.22 0.80 -25.46
N CYS A 228 -0.93 0.51 -25.27
CA CYS A 228 -0.48 -0.86 -25.00
C CYS A 228 0.88 -0.89 -24.31
N LEU A 229 0.91 -1.37 -23.09
CA LEU A 229 2.14 -1.80 -22.44
C LEU A 229 2.24 -3.32 -22.56
N THR A 230 3.26 -3.81 -23.27
CA THR A 230 3.60 -5.23 -23.26
C THR A 230 4.36 -5.56 -21.99
N MET A 231 3.84 -6.47 -21.19
CA MET A 231 4.48 -6.88 -19.95
C MET A 231 4.76 -8.36 -20.00
N ARG A 232 5.95 -8.75 -19.53
CA ARG A 232 6.32 -10.15 -19.38
C ARG A 232 5.24 -10.88 -18.57
N ASP A 233 4.84 -12.07 -19.01
CA ASP A 233 3.78 -12.91 -18.43
C ASP A 233 2.34 -12.37 -18.58
N PHE A 234 2.18 -11.18 -19.17
CA PHE A 234 0.91 -10.60 -19.60
C PHE A 234 0.90 -10.33 -21.13
N GLU A 235 1.79 -11.00 -21.87
CA GLU A 235 2.08 -10.74 -23.29
C GLU A 235 0.87 -10.90 -24.22
N ALA A 236 -0.12 -11.69 -23.81
CA ALA A 236 -1.37 -11.85 -24.56
C ALA A 236 -2.38 -10.71 -24.31
N GLN A 237 -2.09 -9.79 -23.40
CA GLN A 237 -3.00 -8.70 -23.05
C GLN A 237 -2.28 -7.35 -23.15
N CYS A 238 -2.83 -6.52 -24.00
CA CYS A 238 -2.48 -5.10 -24.05
C CYS A 238 -3.04 -4.42 -22.80
N VAL A 239 -2.18 -3.89 -21.96
CA VAL A 239 -2.59 -3.14 -20.76
C VAL A 239 -2.59 -1.65 -21.11
N ALA A 240 -3.78 -1.07 -21.19
CA ALA A 240 -3.91 0.37 -21.27
C ALA A 240 -3.53 0.98 -19.92
N ALA A 241 -2.48 1.79 -19.91
CA ALA A 241 -1.97 2.44 -18.72
C ALA A 241 -2.42 3.90 -18.65
N TYR A 242 -2.86 4.30 -17.49
CA TYR A 242 -3.28 5.64 -17.17
C TYR A 242 -2.36 6.25 -16.12
N SER A 243 -2.11 7.53 -16.20
CA SER A 243 -1.35 8.26 -15.18
C SER A 243 -2.18 9.36 -14.55
N LEU A 244 -1.89 9.62 -13.28
CA LEU A 244 -2.28 10.84 -12.60
C LEU A 244 -1.16 11.85 -12.73
N PRO A 245 -1.43 13.06 -13.26
CA PRO A 245 -0.44 14.13 -13.30
C PRO A 245 -0.03 14.54 -11.87
N HIS A 246 1.22 15.02 -11.73
CA HIS A 246 1.71 15.54 -10.46
C HIS A 246 0.91 16.79 -10.07
N PRO A 247 0.48 16.93 -8.80
CA PRO A 247 -0.42 18.01 -8.36
C PRO A 247 0.17 19.42 -8.46
N ASN A 248 1.47 19.58 -8.63
CA ASN A 248 2.13 20.91 -8.68
C ASN A 248 1.76 21.79 -9.87
N GLY A 249 0.85 21.35 -10.76
CA GLY A 249 0.40 22.12 -11.92
C GLY A 249 -1.00 22.74 -11.82
N ASP A 250 -1.85 22.21 -10.93
CA ASP A 250 -3.24 22.69 -10.84
C ASP A 250 -3.81 22.52 -9.41
N VAL A 251 -3.84 23.63 -8.67
CA VAL A 251 -4.36 23.67 -7.30
C VAL A 251 -5.86 23.31 -7.22
N SER A 252 -6.60 23.51 -8.31
CA SER A 252 -8.02 23.16 -8.38
C SER A 252 -8.23 21.65 -8.41
N ILE A 253 -7.36 20.92 -9.12
CA ILE A 253 -7.34 19.47 -9.14
C ILE A 253 -6.97 18.91 -7.75
N GLN A 254 -5.98 19.51 -7.09
CA GLN A 254 -5.59 19.11 -5.73
C GLN A 254 -6.74 19.18 -4.73
N ARG A 255 -7.49 20.28 -4.70
CA ARG A 255 -8.63 20.44 -3.79
C ARG A 255 -9.76 19.45 -4.09
N ALA A 256 -10.05 19.24 -5.37
CA ALA A 256 -11.09 18.31 -5.80
C ALA A 256 -10.73 16.83 -5.58
N LEU A 257 -9.44 16.49 -5.50
CA LEU A 257 -8.96 15.12 -5.31
C LEU A 257 -8.83 14.74 -3.83
N LEU A 258 -8.72 15.73 -2.93
CA LEU A 258 -8.56 15.53 -1.49
C LEU A 258 -9.89 15.70 -0.71
N SER A 259 -10.93 16.24 -1.33
CA SER A 259 -12.30 16.29 -0.81
C SER A 259 -13.05 14.99 -1.09
#